data_75ea7a345fd83dcc86efd6e6c5289ef0
#
_entry.id   75ea7a345fd83dcc86efd6e6c5289ef0
#
_cell.length_a   1.000
_cell.length_b   1.000
_cell.length_c   1.000
_cell.angle_alpha   90.00
_cell.angle_beta   90.00
_cell.angle_gamma   90.00
#
_symmetry.space_group_name_H-M   'P 1'
#
loop_
_entity.id
_entity.type
_entity.pdbx_description
1 polymer ?
#
loop_
_entity_poly.entity_id
_entity_poly.type
_entity_poly.pdbx_seq_one_letter_code
_entity_poly.pdbx_strand_id
1 'polypeptide(L)'
;LEEPGRPALFDTQAAMLWDDEHLYVGFWVEEPDIRATLTERDSMICRENDVEVFIAGQDAYYEFELNALGTIMERFYIWQDRYIEAGYADIPEFALIDNGIVDTLGGHWSGHKSARGRRWCFRSWDMPGLQWAVHLDGTINDSSDVDQGWFAEIAFPWQGLKHLAGDRSLPAKEGDVWRMDISRFQWIEEGGSRTCPGLAWNSHGVYDSHTPERFTYIHFSEKT
;
A
#
# COMPACT_ATOMS: atom_id res chain seq x y z
N LEU A 1 -9.92 9.60 -2.21
CA LEU A 1 -10.49 8.47 -1.44
C LEU A 1 -12.01 8.57 -1.24
N GLU A 2 -12.54 9.69 -0.75
CA GLU A 2 -13.95 9.80 -0.38
C GLU A 2 -14.88 10.09 -1.56
N GLU A 3 -14.50 10.99 -2.45
CA GLU A 3 -15.35 11.51 -3.53
C GLU A 3 -14.87 11.04 -4.90
N PRO A 4 -15.67 10.32 -5.66
CA PRO A 4 -15.30 9.93 -7.02
C PRO A 4 -15.23 11.13 -7.95
N GLY A 5 -14.20 11.17 -8.81
CA GLY A 5 -14.06 12.17 -9.86
C GLY A 5 -13.62 13.56 -9.40
N ARG A 6 -13.20 13.74 -8.15
CA ARG A 6 -12.51 14.95 -7.74
C ARG A 6 -11.13 14.99 -8.39
N PRO A 7 -10.75 16.08 -9.09
CA PRO A 7 -9.40 16.18 -9.65
C PRO A 7 -8.31 16.02 -8.59
N ALA A 8 -7.25 15.30 -8.95
CA ALA A 8 -6.03 15.26 -8.15
C ALA A 8 -5.40 16.67 -8.09
N LEU A 9 -4.71 16.95 -7.01
CA LEU A 9 -3.94 18.21 -6.92
C LEU A 9 -2.74 18.16 -7.87
N PHE A 10 -2.04 17.02 -7.90
CA PHE A 10 -0.93 16.72 -8.80
C PHE A 10 -1.20 15.41 -9.51
N ASP A 11 -0.73 15.29 -10.74
CA ASP A 11 -0.93 14.08 -11.54
C ASP A 11 -0.20 12.89 -10.93
N THR A 12 -0.84 11.74 -10.99
CA THR A 12 -0.25 10.48 -10.55
C THR A 12 -0.72 9.38 -11.47
N GLN A 13 0.24 8.70 -12.07
CA GLN A 13 -0.03 7.53 -12.90
C GLN A 13 0.55 6.30 -12.25
N ALA A 14 -0.13 5.18 -12.39
CA ALA A 14 0.38 3.88 -11.98
C ALA A 14 0.12 2.85 -13.08
N ALA A 15 1.02 1.88 -13.18
CA ALA A 15 0.90 0.75 -14.10
C ALA A 15 1.35 -0.53 -13.41
N MET A 16 0.84 -1.65 -13.91
CA MET A 16 1.23 -2.99 -13.43
C MET A 16 1.64 -3.87 -14.60
N LEU A 17 2.66 -4.67 -14.35
CA LEU A 17 3.09 -5.78 -15.21
C LEU A 17 3.37 -7.00 -14.33
N TRP A 18 3.47 -8.17 -14.93
CA TRP A 18 3.89 -9.38 -14.21
C TRP A 18 4.66 -10.31 -15.13
N ASP A 19 5.44 -11.18 -14.49
CA ASP A 19 6.09 -12.32 -15.10
C ASP A 19 5.97 -13.56 -14.20
N ASP A 20 6.79 -14.57 -14.42
CA ASP A 20 6.78 -15.79 -13.63
C ASP A 20 7.35 -15.62 -12.21
N GLU A 21 8.03 -14.51 -11.91
CA GLU A 21 8.70 -14.27 -10.64
C GLU A 21 8.02 -13.19 -9.80
N HIS A 22 7.53 -12.13 -10.45
CA HIS A 22 7.08 -10.92 -9.76
C HIS A 22 5.79 -10.32 -10.35
N LEU A 23 5.07 -9.62 -9.48
CA LEU A 23 4.15 -8.55 -9.84
C LEU A 23 4.91 -7.22 -9.72
N TYR A 24 4.96 -6.46 -10.80
CA TYR A 24 5.59 -5.14 -10.85
C TYR A 24 4.54 -4.04 -10.75
N VAL A 25 4.81 -3.03 -9.95
CA VAL A 25 3.99 -1.82 -9.87
C VAL A 25 4.90 -0.61 -10.07
N GLY A 26 4.56 0.21 -11.05
CA GLY A 26 5.27 1.46 -11.33
C GLY A 26 4.41 2.66 -11.01
N PHE A 27 5.02 3.72 -10.50
CA PHE A 27 4.40 5.02 -10.24
C PHE A 27 5.15 6.14 -10.95
N TRP A 28 4.41 7.09 -11.49
CA TRP A 28 4.88 8.40 -11.96
C TRP A 28 4.14 9.46 -11.16
N VAL A 29 4.88 10.18 -10.36
CA VAL A 29 4.33 11.09 -9.35
C VAL A 29 4.77 12.51 -9.67
N GLU A 30 3.84 13.38 -10.09
CA GLU A 30 4.08 14.81 -10.17
C GLU A 30 4.17 15.38 -8.76
N GLU A 31 5.27 16.01 -8.41
CA GLU A 31 5.48 16.64 -7.11
C GLU A 31 6.41 17.84 -7.24
N PRO A 32 5.87 19.06 -7.28
CA PRO A 32 6.67 20.29 -7.51
C PRO A 32 7.61 20.67 -6.37
N ASP A 33 7.49 20.08 -5.19
CA ASP A 33 8.34 20.26 -4.02
C ASP A 33 8.49 18.89 -3.33
N ILE A 34 9.47 18.11 -3.81
CA ILE A 34 9.70 16.75 -3.33
C ILE A 34 10.18 16.76 -1.88
N ARG A 35 9.39 16.16 -1.00
CA ARG A 35 9.72 16.12 0.43
C ARG A 35 9.59 14.72 1.00
N ALA A 36 10.67 14.30 1.67
CA ALA A 36 10.67 13.12 2.52
C ALA A 36 11.79 13.25 3.56
N THR A 37 11.55 12.80 4.78
CA THR A 37 12.49 12.89 5.91
C THR A 37 12.67 11.60 6.66
N LEU A 38 11.72 10.67 6.55
CA LEU A 38 11.78 9.37 7.20
C LEU A 38 12.75 8.46 6.43
N THR A 39 13.78 7.96 7.12
CA THR A 39 14.85 7.14 6.56
C THR A 39 14.92 5.73 7.14
N GLU A 40 14.22 5.49 8.24
CA GLU A 40 14.20 4.18 8.91
C GLU A 40 13.06 3.34 8.35
N ARG A 41 13.36 2.09 7.94
CA ARG A 41 12.35 1.12 7.54
C ARG A 41 11.25 1.01 8.61
N ASP A 42 10.02 0.84 8.18
CA ASP A 42 8.84 0.72 9.03
C ASP A 42 8.50 1.93 9.89
N SER A 43 9.14 3.08 9.64
CA SER A 43 8.62 4.36 10.10
C SER A 43 7.20 4.57 9.57
N MET A 44 6.43 5.43 10.22
CA MET A 44 5.07 5.76 9.78
C MET A 44 5.12 6.65 8.53
N ILE A 45 5.35 6.04 7.37
CA ILE A 45 5.53 6.72 6.08
C ILE A 45 4.29 7.57 5.73
N CYS A 46 3.08 7.13 6.07
CA CYS A 46 1.83 7.88 5.91
C CYS A 46 1.82 9.28 6.57
N ARG A 47 2.84 9.64 7.34
CA ARG A 47 2.98 10.98 7.93
C ARG A 47 3.68 11.99 7.02
N GLU A 48 4.17 11.55 5.88
CA GLU A 48 4.74 12.40 4.82
C GLU A 48 4.18 11.97 3.45
N ASN A 49 4.71 12.53 2.36
CA ASN A 49 4.24 12.20 1.01
C ASN A 49 4.66 10.78 0.64
N ASP A 50 3.72 10.00 0.14
CA ASP A 50 3.97 8.61 -0.18
C ASP A 50 3.09 8.08 -1.33
N VAL A 51 3.45 6.90 -1.79
CA VAL A 51 2.60 6.03 -2.58
C VAL A 51 2.39 4.72 -1.83
N GLU A 52 1.22 4.16 -1.98
CA GLU A 52 0.83 2.94 -1.27
C GLU A 52 0.33 1.88 -2.24
N VAL A 53 0.58 0.64 -1.90
CA VAL A 53 0.03 -0.56 -2.56
C VAL A 53 -0.57 -1.47 -1.52
N PHE A 54 -1.87 -1.73 -1.64
CA PHE A 54 -2.56 -2.73 -0.84
C PHE A 54 -2.92 -3.94 -1.70
N ILE A 55 -2.64 -5.13 -1.19
CA ILE A 55 -2.96 -6.40 -1.86
C ILE A 55 -3.84 -7.25 -0.94
N ALA A 56 -5.07 -7.55 -1.38
CA ALA A 56 -6.02 -8.27 -0.56
C ALA A 56 -6.10 -9.77 -0.93
N GLY A 57 -5.98 -10.60 0.09
CA GLY A 57 -6.45 -11.98 0.10
C GLY A 57 -7.90 -12.09 0.59
N GLN A 58 -8.35 -13.33 0.85
CA GLN A 58 -9.67 -13.60 1.41
C GLN A 58 -9.74 -13.24 2.89
N ASP A 59 -8.71 -13.59 3.65
CA ASP A 59 -8.71 -13.55 5.11
C ASP A 59 -7.62 -12.63 5.69
N ALA A 60 -6.83 -12.01 4.81
CA ALA A 60 -5.73 -11.13 5.14
C ALA A 60 -5.53 -10.10 4.02
N TYR A 61 -4.76 -9.05 4.30
CA TYR A 61 -4.26 -8.13 3.28
C TYR A 61 -2.89 -7.60 3.70
N TYR A 62 -2.15 -7.14 2.71
CA TYR A 62 -0.83 -6.56 2.84
C TYR A 62 -0.89 -5.09 2.47
N GLU A 63 -0.09 -4.28 3.16
CA GLU A 63 0.14 -2.86 2.95
C GLU A 63 1.62 -2.61 2.71
N PHE A 64 1.90 -1.82 1.70
CA PHE A 64 3.21 -1.30 1.37
C PHE A 64 3.12 0.20 1.16
N GLU A 65 3.95 0.97 1.85
CA GLU A 65 4.11 2.42 1.67
C GLU A 65 5.55 2.74 1.28
N LEU A 66 5.73 3.76 0.44
CA LEU A 66 7.03 4.18 -0.08
C LEU A 66 7.09 5.70 -0.20
N ASN A 67 8.11 6.32 0.39
CA ASN A 67 8.40 7.73 0.19
C ASN A 67 9.45 7.99 -0.91
N ALA A 68 9.65 9.26 -1.26
CA ALA A 68 10.59 9.67 -2.30
C ALA A 68 12.08 9.41 -1.98
N LEU A 69 12.44 9.15 -0.72
CA LEU A 69 13.79 8.70 -0.31
C LEU A 69 14.02 7.21 -0.57
N GLY A 70 12.98 6.45 -0.90
CA GLY A 70 13.06 5.00 -1.02
C GLY A 70 12.88 4.28 0.32
N THR A 71 12.44 4.97 1.36
CA THR A 71 12.11 4.36 2.64
C THR A 71 10.74 3.73 2.54
N ILE A 72 10.61 2.49 3.05
CA ILE A 72 9.37 1.74 3.00
C ILE A 72 8.82 1.44 4.39
N MET A 73 7.51 1.26 4.43
CA MET A 73 6.78 0.61 5.52
C MET A 73 6.01 -0.59 4.96
N GLU A 74 6.07 -1.71 5.66
CA GLU A 74 5.28 -2.89 5.35
C GLU A 74 4.43 -3.28 6.54
N ARG A 75 3.22 -3.77 6.27
CA ARG A 75 2.31 -4.31 7.29
C ARG A 75 1.53 -5.47 6.71
N PHE A 76 1.36 -6.52 7.50
CA PHE A 76 0.49 -7.64 7.15
C PHE A 76 -0.67 -7.71 8.12
N TYR A 77 -1.89 -7.75 7.59
CA TYR A 77 -3.12 -7.73 8.37
C TYR A 77 -3.91 -9.03 8.18
N ILE A 78 -4.33 -9.62 9.30
CA ILE A 78 -5.14 -10.83 9.31
C ILE A 78 -6.42 -10.55 10.10
N TRP A 79 -7.57 -10.87 9.51
CA TRP A 79 -8.85 -10.74 10.20
C TRP A 79 -8.90 -11.64 11.42
N GLN A 80 -9.28 -11.09 12.59
CA GLN A 80 -9.26 -11.84 13.84
C GLN A 80 -10.23 -13.02 13.85
N ASP A 81 -11.38 -12.89 13.17
CA ASP A 81 -12.38 -13.95 12.99
C ASP A 81 -11.85 -15.13 12.17
N ARG A 82 -10.80 -14.93 11.36
CA ARG A 82 -10.23 -15.95 10.47
C ARG A 82 -8.87 -16.47 10.90
N TYR A 83 -8.24 -15.83 11.86
CA TYR A 83 -6.86 -16.12 12.25
C TYR A 83 -6.62 -17.61 12.58
N ILE A 84 -7.53 -18.25 13.32
CA ILE A 84 -7.43 -19.67 13.66
C ILE A 84 -7.98 -20.54 12.52
N GLU A 85 -9.17 -20.23 12.00
CA GLU A 85 -9.85 -21.05 11.01
C GLU A 85 -9.12 -21.12 9.67
N ALA A 86 -8.44 -20.05 9.26
CA ALA A 86 -7.65 -20.01 8.03
C ALA A 86 -6.19 -20.49 8.24
N GLY A 87 -5.85 -21.00 9.43
CA GLY A 87 -4.56 -21.63 9.72
C GLY A 87 -3.40 -20.66 9.97
N TYR A 88 -3.63 -19.35 10.06
CA TYR A 88 -2.55 -18.39 10.33
C TYR A 88 -1.92 -18.58 11.72
N ALA A 89 -2.68 -19.08 12.68
CA ALA A 89 -2.17 -19.38 14.03
C ALA A 89 -1.06 -20.44 14.06
N ASP A 90 -0.97 -21.29 13.04
CA ASP A 90 0.02 -22.34 12.90
C ASP A 90 1.27 -21.90 12.12
N ILE A 91 1.28 -20.66 11.61
CA ILE A 91 2.38 -20.09 10.84
C ILE A 91 3.26 -19.28 11.80
N PRO A 92 4.55 -19.65 11.98
CA PRO A 92 5.42 -18.97 12.95
C PRO A 92 5.58 -17.45 12.72
N GLU A 93 5.53 -17.01 11.47
CA GLU A 93 5.63 -15.59 11.08
C GLU A 93 4.45 -14.76 11.60
N PHE A 94 3.31 -15.40 11.88
CA PHE A 94 2.08 -14.78 12.37
C PHE A 94 1.76 -15.15 13.83
N ALA A 95 2.74 -15.61 14.60
CA ALA A 95 2.53 -15.87 16.02
C ALA A 95 2.16 -14.58 16.77
N LEU A 96 1.10 -14.63 17.58
CA LEU A 96 0.71 -13.54 18.47
C LEU A 96 1.67 -13.49 19.67
N ILE A 97 2.78 -12.78 19.51
CA ILE A 97 3.80 -12.62 20.56
C ILE A 97 3.54 -11.29 21.28
N ASP A 98 3.46 -11.34 22.60
CA ASP A 98 3.27 -10.16 23.45
C ASP A 98 4.59 -9.39 23.64
N ASN A 99 5.08 -8.76 22.57
CA ASN A 99 6.32 -7.97 22.56
C ASN A 99 6.18 -6.63 21.80
N GLY A 100 4.95 -6.15 21.57
CA GLY A 100 4.68 -4.92 20.84
C GLY A 100 4.84 -5.01 19.31
N ILE A 101 5.06 -6.20 18.76
CA ILE A 101 5.17 -6.43 17.31
C ILE A 101 3.81 -6.57 16.65
N VAL A 102 2.81 -7.04 17.39
CA VAL A 102 1.46 -7.25 16.87
C VAL A 102 0.50 -6.25 17.48
N ASP A 103 -0.14 -5.49 16.62
CA ASP A 103 -1.17 -4.51 17.00
C ASP A 103 -2.57 -5.00 16.59
N THR A 104 -3.59 -4.27 17.05
CA THR A 104 -4.96 -4.47 16.62
C THR A 104 -5.47 -3.24 15.89
N LEU A 105 -5.80 -3.39 14.62
CA LEU A 105 -6.52 -2.40 13.86
C LEU A 105 -8.02 -2.73 13.90
N GLY A 106 -8.84 -1.86 14.47
CA GLY A 106 -10.25 -2.16 14.71
C GLY A 106 -11.23 -1.14 14.16
N GLY A 107 -10.74 -0.04 13.61
CA GLY A 107 -11.56 1.02 13.06
C GLY A 107 -10.83 1.69 11.91
N HIS A 108 -11.48 2.68 11.36
CA HIS A 108 -10.93 3.52 10.31
C HIS A 108 -10.52 4.87 10.91
N TRP A 109 -9.57 5.53 10.29
CA TRP A 109 -9.07 6.85 10.70
C TRP A 109 -10.18 7.92 10.74
N SER A 110 -11.19 7.78 9.89
CA SER A 110 -12.37 8.64 9.85
C SER A 110 -13.44 8.31 10.91
N GLY A 111 -13.17 7.35 11.82
CA GLY A 111 -14.16 6.85 12.78
C GLY A 111 -15.17 5.84 12.19
N HIS A 112 -15.07 5.55 10.90
CA HIS A 112 -15.85 4.50 10.26
C HIS A 112 -15.38 3.12 10.76
N LYS A 113 -16.27 2.18 10.97
CA LYS A 113 -15.93 0.83 11.45
C LYS A 113 -16.07 -0.17 10.31
N SER A 114 -15.07 -1.03 10.13
CA SER A 114 -15.20 -2.16 9.24
C SER A 114 -16.35 -3.07 9.69
N ALA A 115 -17.22 -3.42 8.75
CA ALA A 115 -18.32 -4.35 9.01
C ALA A 115 -17.81 -5.75 9.39
N ARG A 116 -16.61 -6.12 8.95
CA ARG A 116 -15.96 -7.39 9.24
C ARG A 116 -15.28 -7.44 10.62
N GLY A 117 -15.02 -6.28 11.24
CA GLY A 117 -14.45 -6.23 12.59
C GLY A 117 -12.95 -5.92 12.63
N ARG A 118 -12.26 -6.58 13.56
CA ARG A 118 -10.86 -6.26 13.90
C ARG A 118 -9.87 -7.13 13.14
N ARG A 119 -8.65 -6.59 12.97
CA ARG A 119 -7.51 -7.30 12.37
C ARG A 119 -6.34 -7.31 13.35
N TRP A 120 -5.55 -8.37 13.29
CA TRP A 120 -4.18 -8.36 13.78
C TRP A 120 -3.29 -7.64 12.76
N CYS A 121 -2.42 -6.74 13.22
CA CYS A 121 -1.45 -6.02 12.40
C CYS A 121 -0.04 -6.49 12.77
N PHE A 122 0.62 -7.19 11.86
CA PHE A 122 1.97 -7.71 12.03
C PHE A 122 2.97 -6.71 11.45
N ARG A 123 3.54 -5.86 12.30
CA ARG A 123 4.42 -4.76 11.91
C ARG A 123 5.83 -5.17 11.54
N SER A 124 6.26 -6.34 12.01
CA SER A 124 7.59 -6.88 11.76
C SER A 124 7.60 -7.95 10.67
N TRP A 125 6.49 -8.11 9.95
CA TRP A 125 6.46 -9.00 8.81
C TRP A 125 7.01 -8.28 7.59
N ASP A 126 8.06 -8.85 7.00
CA ASP A 126 8.69 -8.35 5.79
C ASP A 126 8.43 -9.31 4.64
N MET A 127 8.11 -8.79 3.46
CA MET A 127 7.94 -9.62 2.27
C MET A 127 9.29 -10.15 1.79
N PRO A 128 9.50 -11.48 1.80
CA PRO A 128 10.77 -12.06 1.36
C PRO A 128 11.05 -11.76 -0.12
N GLY A 129 12.21 -11.17 -0.41
CA GLY A 129 12.66 -10.89 -1.77
C GLY A 129 12.03 -9.66 -2.44
N LEU A 130 11.28 -8.84 -1.70
CA LEU A 130 10.77 -7.55 -2.18
C LEU A 130 11.91 -6.66 -2.69
N GLN A 131 11.71 -6.06 -3.86
CA GLN A 131 12.65 -5.11 -4.46
C GLN A 131 11.92 -3.83 -4.84
N TRP A 132 12.59 -2.71 -4.70
CA TRP A 132 12.06 -1.40 -5.12
C TRP A 132 13.18 -0.44 -5.47
N ALA A 133 12.86 0.56 -6.26
CA ALA A 133 13.73 1.65 -6.60
C ALA A 133 12.95 2.95 -6.76
N VAL A 134 13.60 4.07 -6.43
CA VAL A 134 13.07 5.42 -6.63
C VAL A 134 14.05 6.22 -7.46
N HIS A 135 13.53 7.02 -8.37
CA HIS A 135 14.26 8.02 -9.15
C HIS A 135 13.62 9.38 -8.96
N LEU A 136 14.42 10.39 -8.62
CA LEU A 136 13.98 11.79 -8.45
C LEU A 136 14.23 12.55 -9.75
N ASP A 137 13.23 13.31 -10.20
CA ASP A 137 13.37 14.34 -11.24
C ASP A 137 13.19 15.71 -10.58
N GLY A 138 14.19 16.07 -9.77
CA GLY A 138 14.21 17.26 -8.93
C GLY A 138 15.18 17.14 -7.76
N THR A 139 15.04 18.05 -6.81
CA THR A 139 15.91 18.19 -5.64
C THR A 139 15.13 17.99 -4.35
N ILE A 140 15.35 16.84 -3.69
CA ILE A 140 14.59 16.51 -2.48
C ILE A 140 14.88 17.49 -1.33
N ASN A 141 13.83 17.92 -0.65
CA ASN A 141 13.86 18.80 0.52
C ASN A 141 14.47 20.21 0.24
N ASP A 142 14.44 20.67 -1.01
CA ASP A 142 14.85 22.01 -1.40
C ASP A 142 13.71 22.75 -2.10
N SER A 143 13.04 23.67 -1.41
CA SER A 143 11.92 24.45 -1.97
C SER A 143 12.40 25.72 -2.70
N SER A 144 13.69 25.84 -3.01
CA SER A 144 14.22 26.99 -3.76
C SER A 144 14.06 26.84 -5.27
N ASP A 145 13.78 25.63 -5.76
CA ASP A 145 13.46 25.30 -7.14
C ASP A 145 12.08 24.67 -7.28
N VAL A 146 11.72 24.23 -8.47
CA VAL A 146 10.46 23.53 -8.75
C VAL A 146 10.78 22.20 -9.39
N ASP A 147 10.44 21.15 -8.69
CA ASP A 147 10.66 19.79 -9.14
C ASP A 147 9.64 19.35 -10.21
N GLN A 148 9.96 18.30 -10.95
CA GLN A 148 9.00 17.62 -11.82
C GLN A 148 8.26 16.52 -11.06
N GLY A 149 8.96 15.80 -10.18
CA GLY A 149 8.41 14.72 -9.39
C GLY A 149 9.37 13.55 -9.22
N TRP A 150 8.81 12.36 -9.05
CA TRP A 150 9.60 11.15 -8.84
C TRP A 150 8.91 9.92 -9.42
N PHE A 151 9.71 8.88 -9.63
CA PHE A 151 9.28 7.59 -10.16
C PHE A 151 9.59 6.51 -9.16
N ALA A 152 8.73 5.52 -9.06
CA ALA A 152 8.99 4.33 -8.26
C ALA A 152 8.66 3.07 -9.06
N GLU A 153 9.47 2.04 -8.88
CA GLU A 153 9.21 0.68 -9.35
C GLU A 153 9.31 -0.28 -8.17
N ILE A 154 8.32 -1.12 -8.00
CA ILE A 154 8.26 -2.13 -6.95
C ILE A 154 8.07 -3.50 -7.61
N ALA A 155 8.88 -4.49 -7.23
CA ALA A 155 8.75 -5.87 -7.64
C ALA A 155 8.34 -6.73 -6.44
N PHE A 156 7.08 -7.14 -6.40
CA PHE A 156 6.53 -8.03 -5.38
C PHE A 156 6.72 -9.47 -5.82
N PRO A 157 7.56 -10.27 -5.13
CA PRO A 157 7.75 -11.67 -5.48
C PRO A 157 6.46 -12.47 -5.24
N TRP A 158 6.05 -13.29 -6.19
CA TRP A 158 4.86 -14.14 -6.02
C TRP A 158 4.92 -15.00 -4.77
N GLN A 159 6.09 -15.49 -4.40
CA GLN A 159 6.27 -16.28 -3.18
C GLN A 159 5.99 -15.47 -1.90
N GLY A 160 6.23 -14.15 -1.92
CA GLY A 160 5.86 -13.25 -0.82
C GLY A 160 4.34 -13.11 -0.66
N LEU A 161 3.58 -13.29 -1.74
CA LEU A 161 2.12 -13.20 -1.76
C LEU A 161 1.40 -14.52 -1.41
N LYS A 162 2.15 -15.58 -1.05
CA LYS A 162 1.59 -16.93 -0.77
C LYS A 162 0.45 -16.92 0.25
N HIS A 163 0.54 -16.07 1.27
CA HIS A 163 -0.46 -16.00 2.34
C HIS A 163 -1.73 -15.22 1.94
N LEU A 164 -1.70 -14.54 0.80
CA LEU A 164 -2.83 -13.81 0.24
C LEU A 164 -3.49 -14.55 -0.94
N ALA A 165 -2.79 -15.53 -1.51
CA ALA A 165 -3.23 -16.20 -2.73
C ALA A 165 -4.56 -16.98 -2.55
N GLY A 166 -4.76 -17.63 -1.39
CA GLY A 166 -5.89 -18.53 -1.22
C GLY A 166 -5.80 -19.69 -2.23
N ASP A 167 -6.86 -19.89 -3.02
CA ASP A 167 -6.91 -20.93 -4.07
C ASP A 167 -6.30 -20.48 -5.41
N ARG A 168 -5.79 -19.24 -5.51
CA ARG A 168 -5.16 -18.72 -6.73
C ARG A 168 -3.77 -19.30 -6.91
N SER A 169 -3.39 -19.53 -8.16
CA SER A 169 -2.03 -19.96 -8.47
C SER A 169 -1.01 -18.85 -8.27
N LEU A 170 0.23 -19.22 -7.97
CA LEU A 170 1.41 -18.36 -7.96
C LEU A 170 2.47 -18.97 -8.88
N PRO A 171 2.95 -18.26 -9.89
CA PRO A 171 2.54 -16.90 -10.32
C PRO A 171 1.08 -16.81 -10.73
N ALA A 172 0.54 -15.58 -10.78
CA ALA A 172 -0.76 -15.33 -11.35
C ALA A 172 -0.78 -15.71 -12.85
N LYS A 173 -1.94 -16.07 -13.36
CA LYS A 173 -2.13 -16.48 -14.76
C LYS A 173 -3.16 -15.61 -15.44
N GLU A 174 -3.19 -15.66 -16.78
CA GLU A 174 -4.25 -15.04 -17.56
C GLU A 174 -5.63 -15.47 -17.02
N GLY A 175 -6.49 -14.48 -16.77
CA GLY A 175 -7.83 -14.68 -16.21
C GLY A 175 -7.91 -14.66 -14.69
N ASP A 176 -6.79 -14.69 -13.98
CA ASP A 176 -6.78 -14.51 -12.52
C ASP A 176 -7.27 -13.11 -12.15
N VAL A 177 -7.90 -13.02 -10.98
CA VAL A 177 -8.41 -11.77 -10.44
C VAL A 177 -7.92 -11.59 -9.00
N TRP A 178 -7.28 -10.46 -8.78
CA TRP A 178 -6.86 -10.02 -7.46
C TRP A 178 -7.58 -8.74 -7.06
N ARG A 179 -7.60 -8.41 -5.79
CA ARG A 179 -8.11 -7.13 -5.30
C ARG A 179 -6.95 -6.34 -4.75
N MET A 180 -6.79 -5.13 -5.28
CA MET A 180 -5.69 -4.24 -4.91
C MET A 180 -6.18 -2.81 -4.82
N ASP A 181 -5.53 -2.03 -3.99
CA ASP A 181 -5.60 -0.58 -4.03
C ASP A 181 -4.23 0.01 -4.33
N ILE A 182 -4.24 1.09 -5.07
CA ILE A 182 -3.09 1.93 -5.35
C ILE A 182 -3.48 3.33 -4.98
N SER A 183 -2.74 3.91 -4.07
CA SER A 183 -3.02 5.21 -3.51
C SER A 183 -1.79 6.09 -3.40
N ARG A 184 -2.03 7.38 -3.23
CA ARG A 184 -1.03 8.40 -2.92
C ARG A 184 -1.58 9.32 -1.86
N PHE A 185 -0.76 9.66 -0.90
CA PHE A 185 -1.06 10.70 0.08
C PHE A 185 -0.10 11.87 -0.09
N GLN A 186 -0.68 13.06 -0.18
CA GLN A 186 0.06 14.29 -0.39
C GLN A 186 -0.17 15.24 0.78
N TRP A 187 0.84 15.45 1.59
CA TRP A 187 0.79 16.45 2.65
C TRP A 187 1.04 17.84 2.10
N ILE A 188 0.16 18.77 2.43
CA ILE A 188 0.19 20.16 1.98
C ILE A 188 0.20 21.06 3.20
N GLU A 189 1.14 21.99 3.22
CA GLU A 189 1.22 23.03 4.24
C GLU A 189 0.89 24.38 3.61
N GLU A 190 -0.28 24.93 3.94
CA GLU A 190 -0.73 26.22 3.41
C GLU A 190 -1.35 27.05 4.53
N GLY A 191 -0.92 28.32 4.65
CA GLY A 191 -1.47 29.27 5.61
C GLY A 191 -1.41 28.81 7.08
N GLY A 192 -0.46 27.95 7.44
CA GLY A 192 -0.32 27.37 8.78
C GLY A 192 -1.23 26.17 9.04
N SER A 193 -1.96 25.71 8.05
CA SER A 193 -2.73 24.47 8.08
C SER A 193 -1.99 23.36 7.36
N ARG A 194 -2.08 22.15 7.88
CA ARG A 194 -1.55 20.94 7.27
C ARG A 194 -2.71 20.01 6.90
N THR A 195 -2.82 19.65 5.64
CA THR A 195 -3.84 18.75 5.11
C THR A 195 -3.19 17.63 4.31
N CYS A 196 -3.87 16.50 4.21
CA CYS A 196 -3.38 15.35 3.46
C CYS A 196 -4.49 14.81 2.55
N PRO A 197 -4.68 15.37 1.35
CA PRO A 197 -5.54 14.73 0.36
C PRO A 197 -4.99 13.37 -0.03
N GLY A 198 -5.82 12.35 0.07
CA GLY A 198 -5.54 10.99 -0.38
C GLY A 198 -6.20 10.73 -1.73
N LEU A 199 -5.44 10.18 -2.66
CA LEU A 199 -5.88 9.72 -3.96
C LEU A 199 -5.86 8.20 -3.97
N ALA A 200 -6.82 7.56 -4.61
CA ALA A 200 -6.83 6.12 -4.83
C ALA A 200 -7.36 5.81 -6.23
N TRP A 201 -7.02 4.65 -6.73
CA TRP A 201 -7.45 4.20 -8.05
C TRP A 201 -8.97 4.17 -8.21
N ASN A 202 -9.67 3.89 -7.11
CA ASN A 202 -11.13 4.02 -7.05
C ASN A 202 -11.54 4.66 -5.72
N SER A 203 -12.71 5.30 -5.70
CA SER A 203 -13.24 5.87 -4.47
C SER A 203 -13.62 4.81 -3.47
N HIS A 204 -13.13 4.94 -2.25
CA HIS A 204 -13.53 4.10 -1.12
C HIS A 204 -14.82 4.61 -0.44
N GLY A 205 -15.23 5.87 -0.71
CA GLY A 205 -16.37 6.51 -0.04
C GLY A 205 -16.12 6.81 1.44
N VAL A 206 -14.88 6.63 1.90
CA VAL A 206 -14.37 7.00 3.22
C VAL A 206 -12.90 7.38 3.08
N TYR A 207 -12.41 8.24 3.98
CA TYR A 207 -10.98 8.58 4.03
C TYR A 207 -10.22 7.48 4.82
N ASP A 208 -10.03 6.33 4.18
CA ASP A 208 -9.35 5.18 4.78
C ASP A 208 -8.95 4.17 3.69
N SER A 209 -7.67 3.82 3.62
CA SER A 209 -7.13 2.77 2.74
C SER A 209 -7.39 1.37 3.28
N HIS A 210 -7.67 1.21 4.59
CA HIS A 210 -7.88 -0.11 5.22
C HIS A 210 -9.30 -0.67 4.97
N THR A 211 -9.76 -0.59 3.73
CA THR A 211 -11.08 -1.05 3.28
C THR A 211 -10.98 -2.10 2.16
N PRO A 212 -10.38 -3.29 2.42
CA PRO A 212 -10.12 -4.27 1.36
C PRO A 212 -11.37 -4.69 0.58
N GLU A 213 -12.55 -4.56 1.18
CA GLU A 213 -13.83 -4.80 0.51
C GLU A 213 -14.15 -3.78 -0.60
N ARG A 214 -13.41 -2.66 -0.67
CA ARG A 214 -13.59 -1.58 -1.65
C ARG A 214 -12.43 -1.46 -2.64
N PHE A 215 -11.43 -2.34 -2.55
CA PHE A 215 -10.30 -2.36 -3.49
C PHE A 215 -10.75 -2.72 -4.89
N THR A 216 -10.03 -2.21 -5.87
CA THR A 216 -10.25 -2.49 -7.30
C THR A 216 -9.96 -3.96 -7.64
N TYR A 217 -10.72 -4.53 -8.54
CA TYR A 217 -10.45 -5.84 -9.12
C TYR A 217 -9.43 -5.70 -10.26
N ILE A 218 -8.29 -6.35 -10.10
CA ILE A 218 -7.21 -6.40 -11.09
C ILE A 218 -7.33 -7.73 -11.85
N HIS A 219 -7.56 -7.63 -13.14
CA HIS A 219 -7.65 -8.77 -14.04
C HIS A 219 -6.32 -8.97 -14.76
N PHE A 220 -5.70 -10.12 -14.59
CA PHE A 220 -4.48 -10.49 -15.28
C PHE A 220 -4.79 -10.88 -16.72
N SER A 221 -4.19 -10.19 -17.70
CA SER A 221 -4.40 -10.42 -19.12
C SER A 221 -3.09 -10.28 -19.88
N GLU A 222 -2.76 -11.25 -20.72
CA GLU A 222 -1.61 -11.21 -21.63
C GLU A 222 -1.85 -10.28 -22.84
N LYS A 223 -3.06 -9.75 -22.97
CA LYS A 223 -3.42 -8.83 -24.05
C LYS A 223 -3.09 -7.41 -23.64
N THR A 224 -2.14 -6.81 -24.32
CA THR A 224 -1.83 -5.37 -24.27
C THR A 224 -2.83 -4.57 -25.11
#